data_f6c15066b27cd1550e1088602a40beed
#
_entry.id   f6c15066b27cd1550e1088602a40beed
#
_cell.length_a   1.000
_cell.length_b   1.000
_cell.length_c   1.000
_cell.angle_alpha   90.00
_cell.angle_beta   90.00
_cell.angle_gamma   90.00
#
_symmetry.space_group_name_H-M   'P 1'
#
loop_
_entity.id
_entity.type
_entity.pdbx_description
1 polymer ?
#
loop_
_entity_poly.entity_id
_entity_poly.type
_entity_poly.pdbx_seq_one_letter_code
_entity_poly.pdbx_strand_id
1 'polypeptide(L)'
;MSKYFMLQDQQKCIGCHACEIQCKSHKGLPNGPNPCQIIPVGPQMINDLPRASFIFMPCFHCENPWCVSACPTGAMKRRSKDGIVFVDHNLCVGCKTCITACPWGAPQWNPEIGKVVKCDYCMNRIDEGLKPACVTTCLTHCLNFGQTEHMPLIKRERYAKAMAASKGAAIHD
;
A
#
# COMPACT_ATOMS: atom_id res chain seq x y z
N MET A 1 -11.64 -8.27 -10.98
CA MET A 1 -10.34 -8.17 -10.29
C MET A 1 -9.85 -6.74 -10.27
N SER A 2 -9.01 -6.36 -9.31
CA SER A 2 -8.32 -5.06 -9.38
C SER A 2 -7.33 -5.10 -10.55
N LYS A 3 -7.33 -4.05 -11.37
CA LYS A 3 -6.42 -3.91 -12.51
C LYS A 3 -4.99 -3.64 -12.04
N TYR A 4 -4.83 -3.06 -10.85
CA TYR A 4 -3.55 -2.62 -10.30
C TYR A 4 -3.19 -3.35 -9.02
N PHE A 5 -1.88 -3.54 -8.83
CA PHE A 5 -1.30 -4.08 -7.62
C PHE A 5 -0.11 -3.25 -7.15
N MET A 6 0.11 -3.27 -5.84
CA MET A 6 1.29 -2.75 -5.18
C MET A 6 2.12 -3.92 -4.67
N LEU A 7 3.40 -3.95 -5.02
CA LEU A 7 4.35 -4.95 -4.56
C LEU A 7 5.50 -4.27 -3.84
N GLN A 8 5.82 -4.70 -2.64
CA GLN A 8 7.01 -4.29 -1.90
C GLN A 8 8.14 -5.31 -2.06
N ASP A 9 9.34 -4.83 -2.33
CA ASP A 9 10.58 -5.57 -2.12
C ASP A 9 11.08 -5.32 -0.69
N GLN A 10 10.79 -6.26 0.19
CA GLN A 10 11.12 -6.11 1.62
C GLN A 10 12.62 -6.03 1.88
N GLN A 11 13.46 -6.66 1.03
CA GLN A 11 14.91 -6.64 1.19
C GLN A 11 15.53 -5.26 0.94
N LYS A 12 14.85 -4.44 0.12
CA LYS A 12 15.28 -3.08 -0.20
C LYS A 12 14.70 -2.01 0.71
N CYS A 13 13.68 -2.34 1.47
CA CYS A 13 13.04 -1.36 2.33
C CYS A 13 13.91 -1.07 3.57
N ILE A 14 14.27 0.19 3.76
CA ILE A 14 15.09 0.67 4.87
C ILE A 14 14.28 1.34 5.98
N GLY A 15 12.93 1.29 5.91
CA GLY A 15 12.07 1.90 6.91
C GLY A 15 12.14 3.43 7.00
N CYS A 16 12.46 4.13 5.92
CA CYS A 16 12.65 5.58 5.92
C CYS A 16 11.36 6.40 6.03
N HIS A 17 10.18 5.78 6.00
CA HIS A 17 8.84 6.39 6.09
C HIS A 17 8.50 7.47 5.03
N ALA A 18 9.36 7.69 4.02
CA ALA A 18 9.11 8.68 2.97
C ALA A 18 7.77 8.46 2.24
N CYS A 19 7.38 7.19 2.03
CA CYS A 19 6.10 6.83 1.41
C CYS A 19 4.88 7.27 2.25
N GLU A 20 4.96 7.20 3.58
CA GLU A 20 3.90 7.66 4.48
C GLU A 20 3.76 9.18 4.45
N ILE A 21 4.90 9.87 4.64
CA ILE A 21 4.96 11.33 4.63
C ILE A 21 4.41 11.88 3.31
N GLN A 22 4.85 11.30 2.19
CA GLN A 22 4.38 11.71 0.86
C GLN A 22 2.89 11.43 0.66
N CYS A 23 2.38 10.31 1.17
CA CYS A 23 0.95 10.00 1.11
C CYS A 23 0.13 11.05 1.88
N LYS A 24 0.56 11.40 3.10
CA LYS A 24 -0.10 12.41 3.92
C LYS A 24 -0.05 13.79 3.28
N SER A 25 1.12 14.21 2.82
CA SER A 25 1.31 15.50 2.15
C SER A 25 0.46 15.61 0.87
N HIS A 26 0.49 14.57 0.01
CA HIS A 26 -0.28 14.55 -1.23
C HIS A 26 -1.80 14.61 -1.00
N LYS A 27 -2.28 14.04 0.10
CA LYS A 27 -3.72 14.02 0.45
C LYS A 27 -4.13 15.15 1.40
N GLY A 28 -3.22 16.01 1.82
CA GLY A 28 -3.49 17.08 2.77
C GLY A 28 -4.03 16.56 4.11
N LEU A 29 -3.46 15.46 4.64
CA LEU A 29 -3.98 14.82 5.85
C LEU A 29 -3.33 15.41 7.10
N PRO A 30 -4.13 15.59 8.18
CA PRO A 30 -3.64 16.05 9.48
C PRO A 30 -2.82 14.97 10.20
N ASN A 31 -2.37 15.31 11.41
CA ASN A 31 -1.84 14.31 12.34
C ASN A 31 -2.93 13.26 12.65
N GLY A 32 -2.53 11.99 12.72
CA GLY A 32 -3.41 10.85 12.98
C GLY A 32 -3.57 9.94 11.77
N PRO A 33 -4.48 10.19 10.81
CA PRO A 33 -4.76 9.22 9.76
C PRO A 33 -3.57 8.99 8.83
N ASN A 34 -3.23 7.72 8.61
CA ASN A 34 -2.11 7.29 7.78
C ASN A 34 -2.56 6.20 6.80
N PRO A 35 -3.07 6.55 5.60
CA PRO A 35 -3.66 5.61 4.64
C PRO A 35 -2.71 4.55 4.10
N CYS A 36 -1.41 4.76 4.19
CA CYS A 36 -0.40 3.73 4.01
C CYS A 36 0.61 3.83 5.15
N GLN A 37 1.05 2.70 5.67
CA GLN A 37 1.90 2.65 6.84
C GLN A 37 3.04 1.65 6.65
N ILE A 38 4.22 1.98 7.18
CA ILE A 38 5.33 1.05 7.35
C ILE A 38 5.24 0.49 8.77
N ILE A 39 5.06 -0.82 8.87
CA ILE A 39 5.03 -1.53 10.16
C ILE A 39 6.40 -2.18 10.37
N PRO A 40 7.16 -1.78 11.39
CA PRO A 40 8.39 -2.48 11.75
C PRO A 40 8.06 -3.82 12.41
N VAL A 41 8.73 -4.87 11.97
CA VAL A 41 8.62 -6.22 12.53
C VAL A 41 10.00 -6.68 12.99
N GLY A 42 10.14 -7.04 14.25
CA GLY A 42 11.40 -7.41 14.84
C GLY A 42 11.92 -6.38 15.85
N PRO A 43 13.21 -6.44 16.27
CA PRO A 43 14.28 -7.25 15.65
C PRO A 43 14.11 -8.76 15.87
N GLN A 44 14.49 -9.55 14.88
CA GLN A 44 14.62 -11.01 14.96
C GLN A 44 16.07 -11.40 14.71
N MET A 45 16.57 -12.40 15.43
CA MET A 45 17.92 -12.91 15.21
C MET A 45 17.92 -13.79 13.95
N ILE A 46 18.69 -13.41 12.95
CA ILE A 46 18.89 -14.16 11.70
C ILE A 46 20.41 -14.31 11.51
N ASN A 47 20.90 -15.54 11.57
CA ASN A 47 22.34 -15.86 11.54
C ASN A 47 23.12 -15.03 12.58
N ASP A 48 22.66 -15.05 13.82
CA ASP A 48 23.22 -14.33 14.98
C ASP A 48 23.30 -12.81 14.84
N LEU A 49 22.65 -12.25 13.85
CA LEU A 49 22.54 -10.80 13.64
C LEU A 49 21.09 -10.32 13.85
N PRO A 50 20.88 -9.23 14.63
CA PRO A 50 19.55 -8.65 14.77
C PRO A 50 19.12 -7.99 13.45
N ARG A 51 17.97 -8.42 12.91
CA ARG A 51 17.38 -7.86 11.70
C ARG A 51 15.96 -7.39 11.96
N ALA A 52 15.62 -6.20 11.50
CA ALA A 52 14.26 -5.69 11.44
C ALA A 52 13.76 -5.72 9.99
N SER A 53 12.50 -6.07 9.82
CA SER A 53 11.79 -5.98 8.54
C SER A 53 10.78 -4.84 8.59
N PHE A 54 10.57 -4.17 7.47
CA PHE A 54 9.65 -3.06 7.33
C PHE A 54 8.57 -3.42 6.31
N ILE A 55 7.34 -3.59 6.79
CA ILE A 55 6.22 -4.05 5.96
C ILE A 55 5.34 -2.86 5.58
N PHE A 56 5.21 -2.62 4.30
CA PHE A 56 4.32 -1.58 3.77
C PHE A 56 2.88 -2.07 3.71
N MET A 57 2.00 -1.38 4.42
CA MET A 57 0.58 -1.73 4.57
C MET A 57 -0.32 -0.64 3.98
N PRO A 58 -0.59 -0.64 2.67
CA PRO A 58 -1.60 0.19 2.04
C PRO A 58 -2.96 -0.52 2.05
N CYS A 59 -3.99 0.06 1.42
CA CYS A 59 -5.20 -0.67 1.07
C CYS A 59 -4.91 -1.71 -0.03
N PHE A 60 -5.48 -2.92 0.10
CA PHE A 60 -5.30 -3.99 -0.88
C PHE A 60 -6.32 -3.93 -2.03
N HIS A 61 -7.27 -3.00 -2.02
CA HIS A 61 -8.30 -2.85 -3.05
C HIS A 61 -8.96 -4.19 -3.41
N CYS A 62 -9.48 -4.87 -2.38
CA CYS A 62 -10.07 -6.20 -2.45
C CYS A 62 -11.10 -6.32 -3.59
N GLU A 63 -11.21 -7.53 -4.17
CA GLU A 63 -12.22 -7.83 -5.18
C GLU A 63 -13.63 -7.75 -4.61
N ASN A 64 -13.84 -8.35 -3.44
CA ASN A 64 -15.06 -8.28 -2.64
C ASN A 64 -14.77 -7.45 -1.37
N PRO A 65 -14.81 -6.11 -1.46
CA PRO A 65 -14.37 -5.26 -0.37
C PRO A 65 -15.44 -5.17 0.72
N TRP A 66 -15.19 -5.76 1.89
CA TRP A 66 -16.10 -5.72 3.04
C TRP A 66 -16.42 -4.29 3.49
N CYS A 67 -15.47 -3.38 3.36
CA CYS A 67 -15.71 -1.95 3.64
C CYS A 67 -16.76 -1.31 2.73
N VAL A 68 -16.91 -1.79 1.49
CA VAL A 68 -17.97 -1.34 0.57
C VAL A 68 -19.30 -1.95 0.97
N SER A 69 -19.34 -3.26 1.20
CA SER A 69 -20.58 -3.96 1.60
C SER A 69 -21.14 -3.46 2.94
N ALA A 70 -20.26 -3.04 3.86
CA ALA A 70 -20.65 -2.54 5.17
C ALA A 70 -21.03 -1.05 5.18
N CYS A 71 -20.89 -0.31 4.07
CA CYS A 71 -21.15 1.12 4.05
C CYS A 71 -22.65 1.42 3.85
N PRO A 72 -23.38 1.95 4.86
CA PRO A 72 -24.82 2.13 4.77
C PRO A 72 -25.25 3.23 3.79
N THR A 73 -24.36 4.19 3.52
CA THR A 73 -24.64 5.32 2.62
C THR A 73 -24.09 5.13 1.20
N GLY A 74 -23.40 4.01 0.95
CA GLY A 74 -22.72 3.81 -0.32
C GLY A 74 -21.55 4.78 -0.58
N ALA A 75 -21.04 5.46 0.46
CA ALA A 75 -19.87 6.34 0.34
C ALA A 75 -18.59 5.58 -0.02
N MET A 76 -18.45 4.35 0.47
CA MET A 76 -17.34 3.49 0.09
C MET A 76 -17.69 2.81 -1.22
N LYS A 77 -16.90 3.04 -2.25
CA LYS A 77 -17.19 2.59 -3.63
C LYS A 77 -16.00 1.83 -4.22
N ARG A 78 -16.31 0.92 -5.13
CA ARG A 78 -15.33 0.25 -5.98
C ARG A 78 -15.51 0.73 -7.42
N ARG A 79 -14.46 1.26 -8.02
CA ARG A 79 -14.46 1.79 -9.38
C ARG A 79 -14.56 0.65 -10.39
N SER A 80 -15.53 0.70 -11.32
CA SER A 80 -15.79 -0.38 -12.28
C SER A 80 -14.63 -0.56 -13.29
N LYS A 81 -14.02 0.55 -13.73
CA LYS A 81 -12.98 0.53 -14.78
C LYS A 81 -11.69 -0.19 -14.38
N ASP A 82 -11.35 -0.21 -13.07
CA ASP A 82 -10.07 -0.73 -12.59
C ASP A 82 -10.09 -1.36 -11.19
N GLY A 83 -11.24 -1.37 -10.53
CA GLY A 83 -11.42 -2.00 -9.23
C GLY A 83 -10.82 -1.24 -8.05
N ILE A 84 -10.40 0.01 -8.23
CA ILE A 84 -9.92 0.85 -7.13
C ILE A 84 -11.07 1.10 -6.15
N VAL A 85 -10.83 0.84 -4.86
CA VAL A 85 -11.77 1.14 -3.78
C VAL A 85 -11.44 2.51 -3.21
N PHE A 86 -12.43 3.40 -3.12
CA PHE A 86 -12.26 4.77 -2.66
C PHE A 86 -13.44 5.23 -1.80
N VAL A 87 -13.31 6.38 -1.17
CA VAL A 87 -14.36 7.02 -0.38
C VAL A 87 -14.89 8.23 -1.14
N ASP A 88 -16.20 8.29 -1.34
CA ASP A 88 -16.90 9.49 -1.77
C ASP A 88 -17.25 10.30 -0.50
N HIS A 89 -16.48 11.35 -0.26
CA HIS A 89 -16.66 12.17 0.94
C HIS A 89 -18.00 12.90 0.98
N ASN A 90 -18.66 13.14 -0.15
CA ASN A 90 -19.98 13.79 -0.16
C ASN A 90 -21.07 12.90 0.47
N LEU A 91 -20.92 11.58 0.35
CA LEU A 91 -21.86 10.60 0.90
C LEU A 91 -21.43 10.06 2.28
N CYS A 92 -20.20 10.34 2.72
CA CYS A 92 -19.68 9.81 3.99
C CYS A 92 -20.27 10.56 5.17
N VAL A 93 -21.00 9.84 6.04
CA VAL A 93 -21.61 10.34 7.29
C VAL A 93 -20.76 10.04 8.53
N GLY A 94 -19.56 9.49 8.38
CA GLY A 94 -18.65 9.24 9.49
C GLY A 94 -19.05 8.13 10.45
N CYS A 95 -19.90 7.18 10.05
CA CYS A 95 -20.38 6.09 10.90
C CYS A 95 -19.31 5.07 11.32
N LYS A 96 -18.11 5.10 10.72
CA LYS A 96 -16.93 4.26 11.02
C LYS A 96 -17.11 2.75 10.77
N THR A 97 -18.26 2.27 10.30
CA THR A 97 -18.52 0.84 10.05
C THR A 97 -17.51 0.20 9.10
N CYS A 98 -17.03 0.94 8.09
CA CYS A 98 -15.99 0.47 7.18
C CYS A 98 -14.62 0.26 7.84
N ILE A 99 -14.32 0.93 8.96
CA ILE A 99 -13.09 0.76 9.73
C ILE A 99 -13.12 -0.61 10.43
N THR A 100 -14.22 -0.93 11.09
CA THR A 100 -14.40 -2.21 11.80
C THR A 100 -14.56 -3.40 10.85
N ALA A 101 -15.16 -3.18 9.68
CA ALA A 101 -15.33 -4.23 8.68
C ALA A 101 -14.03 -4.59 7.91
N CYS A 102 -13.01 -3.74 7.96
CA CYS A 102 -11.78 -3.99 7.21
C CYS A 102 -10.77 -4.80 8.04
N PRO A 103 -10.43 -6.05 7.65
CA PRO A 103 -9.48 -6.87 8.43
C PRO A 103 -8.03 -6.33 8.37
N TRP A 104 -7.76 -5.44 7.44
CA TRP A 104 -6.43 -4.86 7.21
C TRP A 104 -6.25 -3.47 7.83
N GLY A 105 -7.28 -2.90 8.43
CA GLY A 105 -7.24 -1.56 9.01
C GLY A 105 -7.02 -0.41 8.02
N ALA A 106 -7.31 -0.63 6.73
CA ALA A 106 -7.00 0.36 5.69
C ALA A 106 -7.84 1.67 5.76
N PRO A 107 -9.16 1.66 6.06
CA PRO A 107 -9.92 2.86 6.30
C PRO A 107 -9.55 3.47 7.66
N GLN A 108 -9.31 4.78 7.70
CA GLN A 108 -8.92 5.49 8.92
C GLN A 108 -9.77 6.73 9.14
N TRP A 109 -9.90 7.13 10.40
CA TRP A 109 -10.68 8.29 10.79
C TRP A 109 -9.88 9.58 10.64
N ASN A 110 -10.46 10.56 9.95
CA ASN A 110 -9.94 11.93 9.94
C ASN A 110 -10.83 12.80 10.83
N PRO A 111 -10.35 13.25 12.01
CA PRO A 111 -11.13 14.01 12.96
C PRO A 111 -11.44 15.43 12.49
N GLU A 112 -10.61 16.04 11.66
CA GLU A 112 -10.80 17.42 11.20
C GLU A 112 -12.02 17.55 10.28
N ILE A 113 -12.23 16.58 9.41
CA ILE A 113 -13.39 16.60 8.48
C ILE A 113 -14.55 15.72 8.94
N GLY A 114 -14.38 14.98 10.05
CA GLY A 114 -15.40 14.06 10.55
C GLY A 114 -15.75 12.93 9.58
N LYS A 115 -14.79 12.45 8.77
CA LYS A 115 -15.02 11.44 7.74
C LYS A 115 -13.88 10.43 7.68
N VAL A 116 -14.14 9.30 7.00
CA VAL A 116 -13.15 8.25 6.80
C VAL A 116 -12.28 8.59 5.58
N VAL A 117 -10.99 8.32 5.70
CA VAL A 117 -10.01 8.40 4.62
C VAL A 117 -9.33 7.05 4.43
N LYS A 118 -8.84 6.76 3.24
CA LYS A 118 -8.07 5.54 2.95
C LYS A 118 -7.20 5.71 1.71
N CYS A 119 -6.28 4.78 1.50
CA CYS A 119 -5.54 4.67 0.25
C CYS A 119 -6.51 4.41 -0.92
N ASP A 120 -6.39 5.18 -1.98
CA ASP A 120 -7.13 5.08 -3.24
C ASP A 120 -6.19 4.90 -4.44
N TYR A 121 -4.95 4.42 -4.19
CA TYR A 121 -3.84 4.35 -5.14
C TYR A 121 -3.51 5.70 -5.80
N CYS A 122 -3.92 6.82 -5.19
CA CYS A 122 -3.85 8.15 -5.81
C CYS A 122 -4.55 8.15 -7.19
N MET A 123 -5.83 7.75 -7.23
CA MET A 123 -6.56 7.47 -8.47
C MET A 123 -6.53 8.62 -9.49
N ASN A 124 -6.46 9.88 -9.03
CA ASN A 124 -6.34 11.04 -9.91
C ASN A 124 -5.01 11.00 -10.68
N ARG A 125 -3.91 10.68 -9.99
CA ARG A 125 -2.59 10.52 -10.64
C ARG A 125 -2.58 9.37 -11.63
N ILE A 126 -3.22 8.24 -11.28
CA ILE A 126 -3.33 7.07 -12.18
C ILE A 126 -4.13 7.44 -13.43
N ASP A 127 -5.19 8.21 -13.29
CA ASP A 127 -6.01 8.67 -14.42
C ASP A 127 -5.23 9.60 -15.38
N GLU A 128 -4.18 10.27 -14.88
CA GLU A 128 -3.20 11.05 -15.65
C GLU A 128 -2.01 10.21 -16.14
N GLY A 129 -2.01 8.90 -15.96
CA GLY A 129 -0.91 7.99 -16.33
C GLY A 129 0.28 8.02 -15.39
N LEU A 130 0.18 8.69 -14.25
CA LEU A 130 1.25 8.79 -13.25
C LEU A 130 1.16 7.66 -12.23
N LYS A 131 2.29 7.32 -11.59
CA LYS A 131 2.32 6.36 -10.48
C LYS A 131 1.82 7.00 -9.17
N PRO A 132 1.35 6.17 -8.20
CA PRO A 132 1.02 6.65 -6.85
C PRO A 132 2.17 7.41 -6.20
N ALA A 133 1.84 8.44 -5.42
CA ALA A 133 2.83 9.33 -4.80
C ALA A 133 3.85 8.58 -3.90
N CYS A 134 3.40 7.58 -3.14
CA CYS A 134 4.28 6.75 -2.31
C CYS A 134 5.30 5.95 -3.13
N VAL A 135 4.95 5.53 -4.34
CA VAL A 135 5.86 4.80 -5.23
C VAL A 135 6.92 5.72 -5.82
N THR A 136 6.52 6.92 -6.25
CA THR A 136 7.45 7.89 -6.87
C THR A 136 8.47 8.44 -5.88
N THR A 137 8.13 8.50 -4.59
CA THR A 137 9.02 9.03 -3.55
C THR A 137 9.90 7.95 -2.91
N CYS A 138 9.73 6.67 -3.24
CA CYS A 138 10.48 5.58 -2.64
C CYS A 138 11.97 5.63 -3.05
N LEU A 139 12.84 6.02 -2.14
CA LEU A 139 14.28 6.22 -2.39
C LEU A 139 15.00 4.95 -2.84
N THR A 140 14.62 3.81 -2.25
CA THR A 140 15.23 2.50 -2.58
C THR A 140 14.52 1.78 -3.73
N HIS A 141 13.49 2.41 -4.31
CA HIS A 141 12.64 1.80 -5.34
C HIS A 141 12.11 0.40 -4.94
N CYS A 142 11.86 0.20 -3.64
CA CYS A 142 11.31 -1.06 -3.14
C CYS A 142 9.81 -1.21 -3.43
N LEU A 143 9.08 -0.11 -3.66
CA LEU A 143 7.67 -0.13 -4.01
C LEU A 143 7.49 -0.17 -5.52
N ASN A 144 6.79 -1.20 -5.99
CA ASN A 144 6.43 -1.37 -7.40
C ASN A 144 4.91 -1.29 -7.53
N PHE A 145 4.44 -0.54 -8.52
CA PHE A 145 3.02 -0.39 -8.84
C PHE A 145 2.81 -0.63 -10.32
N GLY A 146 1.80 -1.39 -10.68
CA GLY A 146 1.48 -1.68 -12.07
C GLY A 146 0.28 -2.60 -12.22
N GLN A 147 0.01 -2.94 -13.47
CA GLN A 147 -1.07 -3.87 -13.79
C GLN A 147 -0.73 -5.29 -13.35
N THR A 148 -1.75 -6.06 -13.02
CA THR A 148 -1.65 -7.44 -12.54
C THR A 148 -0.80 -8.32 -13.46
N GLU A 149 -0.92 -8.11 -14.77
CA GLU A 149 -0.22 -8.88 -15.79
C GLU A 149 1.32 -8.76 -15.73
N HIS A 150 1.83 -7.61 -15.28
CA HIS A 150 3.27 -7.35 -15.18
C HIS A 150 3.89 -7.81 -13.86
N MET A 151 3.08 -8.05 -12.82
CA MET A 151 3.59 -8.42 -11.49
C MET A 151 4.36 -9.75 -11.46
N PRO A 152 3.96 -10.81 -12.22
CA PRO A 152 4.73 -12.07 -12.28
C PRO A 152 6.14 -11.87 -12.83
N LEU A 153 6.32 -11.00 -13.84
CA LEU A 153 7.64 -10.71 -14.42
C LEU A 153 8.58 -10.08 -13.39
N ILE A 154 8.10 -9.08 -12.66
CA ILE A 154 8.88 -8.42 -11.60
C ILE A 154 9.34 -9.43 -10.54
N LYS A 155 8.46 -10.35 -10.14
CA LYS A 155 8.81 -11.42 -9.18
C LYS A 155 9.84 -12.39 -9.74
N ARG A 156 9.70 -12.81 -10.99
CA ARG A 156 10.63 -13.74 -11.65
C ARG A 156 12.01 -13.12 -11.82
N GLU A 157 12.10 -11.88 -12.28
CA GLU A 157 13.36 -11.16 -12.41
C GLU A 157 14.08 -11.01 -11.05
N ARG A 158 13.33 -10.68 -10.02
CA ARG A 158 13.87 -10.55 -8.66
C ARG A 158 14.41 -11.88 -8.16
N TYR A 159 13.67 -12.96 -8.33
CA TYR A 159 14.10 -14.31 -7.93
C TYR A 159 15.33 -14.74 -8.72
N ALA A 160 15.37 -14.52 -10.03
CA ALA A 160 16.52 -14.84 -10.86
C ALA A 160 17.79 -14.08 -10.41
N LYS A 161 17.67 -12.79 -10.09
CA LYS A 161 18.78 -11.98 -9.56
C LYS A 161 19.28 -12.53 -8.21
N ALA A 162 18.37 -12.93 -7.32
CA ALA A 162 18.74 -13.53 -6.02
C ALA A 162 19.48 -14.85 -6.21
N MET A 163 19.03 -15.70 -7.13
CA MET A 163 19.72 -16.96 -7.46
C MET A 163 21.11 -16.74 -8.07
N ALA A 164 21.25 -15.75 -8.95
CA ALA A 164 22.54 -15.42 -9.53
C ALA A 164 23.53 -14.91 -8.48
N ALA A 165 23.08 -14.09 -7.54
CA ALA A 165 23.90 -13.60 -6.44
C ALA A 165 24.35 -14.72 -5.49
N SER A 166 23.49 -15.71 -5.21
CA SER A 166 23.85 -16.86 -4.36
C SER A 166 24.90 -17.77 -5.01
N LYS A 167 24.87 -17.93 -6.34
CA LYS A 167 25.89 -18.70 -7.07
C LYS A 167 27.26 -18.00 -7.09
N GLY A 168 27.29 -16.68 -7.11
CA GLY A 168 28.53 -15.90 -7.02
C GLY A 168 29.22 -15.99 -5.67
N ALA A 169 28.47 -16.23 -4.59
CA ALA A 169 29.01 -16.44 -3.25
C ALA A 169 29.61 -17.84 -3.03
N ALA A 170 29.24 -18.83 -3.86
CA ALA A 170 29.72 -20.21 -3.78
C ALA A 170 31.03 -20.50 -4.54
N ILE A 171 31.60 -19.49 -5.20
CA ILE A 171 32.83 -19.64 -6.02
C ILE A 171 34.11 -19.23 -5.22
N HIS A 172 33.96 -18.82 -3.97
CA HIS A 172 35.05 -18.34 -3.12
C HIS A 172 35.35 -19.25 -1.89
N ASP A 173 34.90 -20.52 -1.91
CA ASP A 173 35.33 -21.57 -0.95
C ASP A 173 36.35 -22.50 -1.59
#